data_835d9dd0d0a6e3ef8a836617d727e787
#
_entry.id   835d9dd0d0a6e3ef8a836617d727e787
#
_cell.length_a   1.000
_cell.length_b   1.000
_cell.length_c   1.000
_cell.angle_alpha   90.00
_cell.angle_beta   90.00
_cell.angle_gamma   90.00
#
_symmetry.space_group_name_H-M   'P 1'
#
loop_
_entity.id
_entity.type
_entity.pdbx_description
1 polymer ?
#
loop_
_entity_poly.entity_id
_entity_poly.type
_entity_poly.pdbx_seq_one_letter_code
_entity_poly.pdbx_strand_id
1 'polypeptide(L)'
;AAERISFGSAEVMLPVVGNQNWIGFVDGSGRYADNEAWFAGMGLGARGVRRNAIFGAYVFVDHNESIHHRTFNVANPGLEFMTPHWDGHLNGYFPLNGKSRSLGIYPGLDIGARQTLRFQNHTLYEYLYNVADSIGSGVDGEVGYKLSNLYNVRAFVGGYHFNIAHGPSINGVQAGFEIPLNKRLTLIVRDAYDQVQHNTLMGTLRVTFGQQAPVHIDEFNIRQRMLDPIRRNLGAYQTGTGVPVVKTQQRLNEAQSLITNNIWFFSENGQAFDAANGFGNCTIDNPCGTFSQAAIDGVDALSPNARLFVNTGTYDNPAQGTGLALNAGQSVIGRTNNFRRAASADNRPLINDSLTLTSNNFIANLRVNGQTVDNGVLSGLVIAPGASSNIVINNTQAQAIASNATWDAVA
;
A
#
# COMPACT_ATOMS: atom_id res chain seq x y z
N ALA A 1 11.66 6.63 -7.86
CA ALA A 1 12.40 6.31 -9.07
C ALA A 1 11.51 5.43 -9.93
N ALA A 2 11.40 5.71 -11.25
CA ALA A 2 10.68 4.82 -12.16
C ALA A 2 11.44 3.49 -12.21
N GLU A 3 10.80 2.39 -11.87
CA GLU A 3 11.36 1.05 -12.08
C GLU A 3 11.56 0.86 -13.59
N ARG A 4 12.76 0.45 -13.97
CA ARG A 4 13.08 0.09 -15.35
C ARG A 4 13.05 -1.42 -15.44
N ILE A 5 12.20 -1.95 -16.32
CA ILE A 5 12.12 -3.39 -16.58
C ILE A 5 12.48 -3.62 -18.03
N SER A 6 13.36 -4.58 -18.27
CA SER A 6 13.72 -5.07 -19.60
C SER A 6 13.16 -6.47 -19.78
N PHE A 7 12.70 -6.81 -20.97
CA PHE A 7 12.19 -8.15 -21.23
C PHE A 7 12.51 -8.63 -22.64
N GLY A 8 12.66 -9.94 -22.77
CA GLY A 8 12.64 -10.66 -24.03
C GLY A 8 11.28 -11.31 -24.25
N SER A 9 10.79 -11.31 -25.47
CA SER A 9 9.55 -12.01 -25.83
C SER A 9 9.68 -12.76 -27.14
N ALA A 10 8.94 -13.85 -27.27
CA ALA A 10 8.81 -14.62 -28.50
C ALA A 10 7.31 -14.94 -28.76
N GLU A 11 6.94 -14.98 -30.02
CA GLU A 11 5.60 -15.36 -30.47
C GLU A 11 5.71 -16.18 -31.76
N VAL A 12 4.93 -17.23 -31.86
CA VAL A 12 4.89 -18.13 -33.03
C VAL A 12 3.44 -18.41 -33.36
N MET A 13 2.98 -17.92 -34.51
CA MET A 13 1.67 -18.22 -35.08
C MET A 13 1.81 -19.24 -36.21
N LEU A 14 1.08 -20.34 -36.12
CA LEU A 14 1.06 -21.40 -37.11
C LEU A 14 -0.35 -21.57 -37.70
N PRO A 15 -0.58 -21.28 -38.98
CA PRO A 15 -1.83 -21.65 -39.64
C PRO A 15 -1.87 -23.17 -39.80
N VAL A 16 -2.93 -23.81 -39.25
CA VAL A 16 -3.06 -25.27 -39.25
C VAL A 16 -4.11 -25.77 -40.23
N VAL A 17 -5.09 -24.95 -40.55
CA VAL A 17 -6.16 -25.28 -41.46
C VAL A 17 -6.71 -24.01 -42.12
N GLY A 18 -7.21 -24.10 -43.33
CA GLY A 18 -7.85 -22.98 -43.98
C GLY A 18 -7.72 -22.97 -45.51
N ASN A 19 -8.08 -21.84 -46.08
CA ASN A 19 -7.99 -21.54 -47.50
C ASN A 19 -7.76 -20.06 -47.73
N GLN A 20 -7.90 -19.56 -48.96
CA GLN A 20 -7.67 -18.15 -49.26
C GLN A 20 -8.62 -17.17 -48.55
N ASN A 21 -9.76 -17.63 -47.99
CA ASN A 21 -10.75 -16.79 -47.37
C ASN A 21 -10.84 -16.92 -45.85
N TRP A 22 -10.28 -17.99 -45.26
CA TRP A 22 -10.22 -18.17 -43.83
C TRP A 22 -9.05 -19.04 -43.41
N ILE A 23 -8.55 -18.83 -42.19
CA ILE A 23 -7.55 -19.67 -41.57
C ILE A 23 -7.98 -20.00 -40.14
N GLY A 24 -7.66 -21.23 -39.70
CA GLY A 24 -7.55 -21.58 -38.28
C GLY A 24 -6.08 -21.66 -37.91
N PHE A 25 -5.71 -21.15 -36.78
CA PHE A 25 -4.33 -21.07 -36.34
C PHE A 25 -4.14 -21.47 -34.88
N VAL A 26 -2.94 -21.88 -34.55
CA VAL A 26 -2.43 -22.02 -33.18
C VAL A 26 -1.38 -20.96 -32.99
N ASP A 27 -1.36 -20.34 -31.82
CA ASP A 27 -0.40 -19.30 -31.44
C ASP A 27 0.20 -19.64 -30.09
N GLY A 28 1.51 -19.49 -29.98
CA GLY A 28 2.26 -19.63 -28.74
C GLY A 28 3.10 -18.36 -28.50
N SER A 29 3.00 -17.81 -27.30
CA SER A 29 3.75 -16.60 -26.94
C SER A 29 4.34 -16.71 -25.55
N GLY A 30 5.45 -16.02 -25.33
CA GLY A 30 6.09 -15.95 -24.02
C GLY A 30 6.91 -14.68 -23.84
N ARG A 31 7.12 -14.30 -22.59
CA ARG A 31 7.95 -13.19 -22.17
C ARG A 31 8.72 -13.59 -20.91
N TYR A 32 9.96 -13.14 -20.82
CA TYR A 32 10.78 -13.21 -19.62
C TYR A 32 11.37 -11.82 -19.34
N ALA A 33 11.22 -11.34 -18.12
CA ALA A 33 11.68 -10.04 -17.69
C ALA A 33 12.93 -10.15 -16.81
N ASP A 34 13.70 -9.05 -16.72
CA ASP A 34 14.92 -8.97 -15.90
C ASP A 34 14.63 -9.00 -14.38
N ASN A 35 13.40 -8.79 -13.98
CA ASN A 35 12.91 -8.95 -12.61
C ASN A 35 12.45 -10.41 -12.29
N GLU A 36 12.79 -11.38 -13.15
CA GLU A 36 12.46 -12.81 -13.05
C GLU A 36 10.97 -13.15 -13.24
N ALA A 37 10.10 -12.15 -13.45
CA ALA A 37 8.73 -12.42 -13.81
C ALA A 37 8.62 -12.88 -15.27
N TRP A 38 7.70 -13.81 -15.52
CA TRP A 38 7.48 -14.31 -16.87
C TRP A 38 6.05 -14.75 -17.13
N PHE A 39 5.71 -14.89 -18.40
CA PHE A 39 4.51 -15.62 -18.79
C PHE A 39 4.77 -16.46 -20.05
N ALA A 40 3.98 -17.51 -20.19
CA ALA A 40 3.83 -18.28 -21.43
C ALA A 40 2.35 -18.52 -21.69
N GLY A 41 1.94 -18.33 -22.92
CA GLY A 41 0.56 -18.50 -23.36
C GLY A 41 0.47 -19.36 -24.62
N MET A 42 -0.60 -20.14 -24.72
CA MET A 42 -0.97 -20.86 -25.93
C MET A 42 -2.41 -20.57 -26.25
N GLY A 43 -2.69 -20.34 -27.51
CA GLY A 43 -4.03 -20.02 -28.00
C GLY A 43 -4.35 -20.66 -29.32
N LEU A 44 -5.60 -20.65 -29.62
CA LEU A 44 -6.14 -21.03 -30.92
C LEU A 44 -7.13 -19.97 -31.37
N GLY A 45 -7.23 -19.79 -32.68
CA GLY A 45 -8.15 -18.81 -33.24
C GLY A 45 -8.47 -19.07 -34.71
N ALA A 46 -9.37 -18.27 -35.22
CA ALA A 46 -9.73 -18.27 -36.61
C ALA A 46 -9.90 -16.83 -37.15
N ARG A 47 -9.51 -16.64 -38.38
CA ARG A 47 -9.69 -15.41 -39.15
C ARG A 47 -10.42 -15.69 -40.45
N GLY A 48 -11.38 -14.87 -40.77
CA GLY A 48 -12.12 -14.94 -42.03
C GLY A 48 -12.11 -13.63 -42.78
N VAL A 49 -11.93 -13.69 -44.10
CA VAL A 49 -12.01 -12.53 -45.00
C VAL A 49 -13.41 -12.40 -45.53
N ARG A 50 -14.04 -11.25 -45.34
CA ARG A 50 -15.30 -10.90 -45.95
C ARG A 50 -15.21 -9.54 -46.64
N ARG A 51 -15.38 -9.49 -47.94
CA ARG A 51 -15.14 -8.28 -48.76
C ARG A 51 -13.67 -7.82 -48.58
N ASN A 52 -13.46 -6.62 -48.08
CA ASN A 52 -12.12 -6.04 -47.83
C ASN A 52 -11.83 -5.89 -46.31
N ALA A 53 -12.31 -6.84 -45.52
CA ALA A 53 -12.09 -6.86 -44.06
C ALA A 53 -11.83 -8.30 -43.58
N ILE A 54 -11.01 -8.42 -42.51
CA ILE A 54 -10.83 -9.65 -41.76
C ILE A 54 -11.55 -9.49 -40.42
N PHE A 55 -12.26 -10.54 -40.04
CA PHE A 55 -12.80 -10.73 -38.69
C PHE A 55 -12.13 -11.95 -38.08
N GLY A 56 -11.67 -11.81 -36.85
CA GLY A 56 -11.03 -12.89 -36.12
C GLY A 56 -11.58 -13.04 -34.71
N ALA A 57 -11.49 -14.26 -34.22
CA ALA A 57 -11.74 -14.60 -32.82
C ALA A 57 -10.70 -15.62 -32.35
N TYR A 58 -10.31 -15.52 -31.10
CA TYR A 58 -9.31 -16.38 -30.52
C TYR A 58 -9.54 -16.55 -29.01
N VAL A 59 -8.90 -17.58 -28.45
CA VAL A 59 -8.80 -17.77 -27.02
C VAL A 59 -7.41 -18.27 -26.67
N PHE A 60 -6.81 -17.67 -25.64
CA PHE A 60 -5.53 -18.10 -25.05
C PHE A 60 -5.74 -18.59 -23.63
N VAL A 61 -4.84 -19.46 -23.21
CA VAL A 61 -4.60 -19.77 -21.80
C VAL A 61 -3.16 -19.40 -21.51
N ASP A 62 -3.01 -18.47 -20.58
CA ASP A 62 -1.72 -17.92 -20.16
C ASP A 62 -1.36 -18.42 -18.78
N HIS A 63 -0.12 -18.88 -18.61
CA HIS A 63 0.51 -19.15 -17.33
C HIS A 63 1.46 -18.00 -16.99
N ASN A 64 1.28 -17.39 -15.85
CA ASN A 64 2.03 -16.23 -15.40
C ASN A 64 2.73 -16.53 -14.09
N GLU A 65 3.99 -16.12 -13.95
CA GLU A 65 4.75 -16.17 -12.70
C GLU A 65 5.22 -14.77 -12.33
N SER A 66 4.87 -14.32 -11.12
CA SER A 66 5.26 -13.02 -10.60
C SER A 66 6.71 -13.01 -10.10
N ILE A 67 7.25 -11.82 -9.79
CA ILE A 67 8.57 -11.62 -9.18
C ILE A 67 8.74 -12.33 -7.83
N HIS A 68 7.65 -12.73 -7.19
CA HIS A 68 7.67 -13.49 -5.93
C HIS A 68 7.39 -14.99 -6.17
N HIS A 69 7.56 -15.48 -7.40
CA HIS A 69 7.32 -16.87 -7.79
C HIS A 69 5.89 -17.36 -7.48
N ARG A 70 4.91 -16.49 -7.65
CA ARG A 70 3.49 -16.83 -7.52
C ARG A 70 2.87 -17.01 -8.89
N THR A 71 2.18 -18.15 -9.08
CA THR A 71 1.66 -18.53 -10.38
C THR A 71 0.17 -18.28 -10.53
N PHE A 72 -0.22 -17.83 -11.71
CA PHE A 72 -1.60 -17.52 -12.08
C PHE A 72 -1.89 -18.01 -13.50
N ASN A 73 -3.01 -18.70 -13.67
CA ASN A 73 -3.51 -19.06 -14.99
C ASN A 73 -4.68 -18.16 -15.39
N VAL A 74 -4.67 -17.70 -16.62
CA VAL A 74 -5.66 -16.73 -17.12
C VAL A 74 -6.18 -17.20 -18.49
N ALA A 75 -7.49 -17.26 -18.64
CA ALA A 75 -8.13 -17.39 -19.96
C ALA A 75 -8.28 -16.01 -20.58
N ASN A 76 -7.91 -15.90 -21.86
CA ASN A 76 -7.91 -14.65 -22.58
C ASN A 76 -8.62 -14.78 -23.94
N PRO A 77 -9.96 -14.72 -23.99
CA PRO A 77 -10.71 -14.62 -25.26
C PRO A 77 -10.55 -13.24 -25.86
N GLY A 78 -10.51 -13.19 -27.18
CA GLY A 78 -10.42 -11.94 -27.91
C GLY A 78 -11.12 -11.96 -29.26
N LEU A 79 -11.46 -10.77 -29.72
CA LEU A 79 -12.02 -10.48 -31.03
C LEU A 79 -11.16 -9.46 -31.74
N GLU A 80 -11.04 -9.56 -33.05
CA GLU A 80 -10.31 -8.63 -33.86
C GLU A 80 -10.99 -8.30 -35.17
N PHE A 81 -10.71 -7.12 -35.67
CA PHE A 81 -11.18 -6.63 -36.94
C PHE A 81 -10.04 -5.92 -37.65
N MET A 82 -9.85 -6.20 -38.95
CA MET A 82 -8.80 -5.54 -39.75
C MET A 82 -9.33 -5.20 -41.14
N THR A 83 -8.94 -4.02 -41.61
CA THR A 83 -9.04 -3.59 -43.01
C THR A 83 -7.62 -3.30 -43.53
N PRO A 84 -7.42 -2.87 -44.76
CA PRO A 84 -6.08 -2.46 -45.21
C PRO A 84 -5.42 -1.41 -44.33
N HIS A 85 -6.19 -0.44 -43.82
CA HIS A 85 -5.66 0.66 -43.02
C HIS A 85 -6.02 0.57 -41.53
N TRP A 86 -7.23 0.15 -41.20
CA TRP A 86 -7.72 0.08 -39.83
C TRP A 86 -7.54 -1.31 -39.22
N ASP A 87 -7.28 -1.34 -37.96
CA ASP A 87 -7.45 -2.55 -37.14
C ASP A 87 -7.98 -2.19 -35.75
N GLY A 88 -8.63 -3.17 -35.14
CA GLY A 88 -9.10 -3.06 -33.79
C GLY A 88 -9.17 -4.43 -33.14
N HIS A 89 -8.98 -4.46 -31.83
CA HIS A 89 -9.14 -5.68 -31.03
C HIS A 89 -9.78 -5.38 -29.69
N LEU A 90 -10.39 -6.42 -29.11
CA LEU A 90 -11.00 -6.42 -27.79
C LEU A 90 -10.64 -7.75 -27.13
N ASN A 91 -10.04 -7.69 -25.95
CA ASN A 91 -9.64 -8.86 -25.17
C ASN A 91 -10.31 -8.88 -23.80
N GLY A 92 -10.63 -10.05 -23.31
CA GLY A 92 -11.04 -10.30 -21.94
C GLY A 92 -9.97 -11.10 -21.19
N TYR A 93 -9.87 -10.94 -19.88
CA TYR A 93 -8.91 -11.62 -19.00
C TYR A 93 -9.65 -12.22 -17.81
N PHE A 94 -9.60 -13.55 -17.67
CA PHE A 94 -10.34 -14.29 -16.64
C PHE A 94 -9.40 -15.23 -15.88
N PRO A 95 -9.05 -14.90 -14.62
CA PRO A 95 -8.27 -15.81 -13.78
C PRO A 95 -8.95 -17.16 -13.58
N LEU A 96 -8.22 -18.27 -13.80
CA LEU A 96 -8.75 -19.64 -13.75
C LEU A 96 -8.48 -20.33 -12.40
N ASN A 97 -7.36 -20.03 -11.75
CA ASN A 97 -6.89 -20.74 -10.55
C ASN A 97 -6.83 -19.85 -9.29
N GLY A 98 -7.75 -18.89 -9.19
CA GLY A 98 -7.80 -17.91 -8.10
C GLY A 98 -7.04 -16.63 -8.42
N LYS A 99 -7.38 -15.56 -7.69
CA LYS A 99 -6.94 -14.20 -7.97
C LYS A 99 -5.86 -13.68 -7.03
N SER A 100 -5.54 -14.41 -5.95
CA SER A 100 -4.60 -13.95 -4.92
C SER A 100 -3.74 -15.11 -4.42
N ARG A 101 -2.46 -14.82 -4.16
CA ARG A 101 -1.46 -15.77 -3.64
C ARG A 101 -0.73 -15.12 -2.47
N SER A 102 -0.88 -15.68 -1.28
CA SER A 102 -0.24 -15.16 -0.08
C SER A 102 1.29 -15.20 -0.17
N LEU A 103 1.91 -14.10 0.23
CA LEU A 103 3.36 -13.98 0.44
C LEU A 103 3.74 -14.15 1.90
N GLY A 104 2.77 -14.01 2.81
CA GLY A 104 2.95 -14.17 4.25
C GLY A 104 2.04 -13.25 5.05
N ILE A 105 2.09 -13.45 6.37
CA ILE A 105 1.37 -12.62 7.35
C ILE A 105 2.40 -11.73 8.04
N TYR A 106 2.15 -10.42 8.05
CA TYR A 106 3.07 -9.43 8.58
C TYR A 106 2.35 -8.45 9.53
N PRO A 107 3.06 -7.95 10.55
CA PRO A 107 2.60 -6.82 11.34
C PRO A 107 2.38 -5.58 10.46
N GLY A 108 1.35 -4.80 10.76
CA GLY A 108 0.98 -3.66 9.93
C GLY A 108 2.05 -2.57 9.88
N LEU A 109 2.80 -2.35 10.98
CA LEU A 109 3.92 -1.39 11.03
C LEU A 109 5.05 -1.79 10.10
N ASP A 110 5.37 -3.07 10.02
CA ASP A 110 6.47 -3.58 9.18
C ASP A 110 6.22 -3.34 7.69
N ILE A 111 4.96 -3.30 7.29
CA ILE A 111 4.55 -3.12 5.89
C ILE A 111 4.01 -1.72 5.59
N GLY A 112 4.08 -0.79 6.56
CA GLY A 112 3.59 0.58 6.40
C GLY A 112 2.08 0.68 6.16
N ALA A 113 1.29 -0.28 6.66
CA ALA A 113 -0.15 -0.27 6.52
C ALA A 113 -0.79 0.91 7.29
N ARG A 114 -1.97 1.32 6.87
CA ARG A 114 -2.71 2.38 7.58
C ARG A 114 -3.53 1.80 8.73
N GLN A 115 -3.65 2.57 9.83
CA GLN A 115 -4.46 2.18 11.00
C GLN A 115 -4.07 0.81 11.57
N THR A 116 -2.79 0.64 11.83
CA THR A 116 -2.20 -0.64 12.26
C THR A 116 -2.46 -0.95 13.73
N LEU A 117 -2.69 0.07 14.55
CA LEU A 117 -2.74 -0.06 16.01
C LEU A 117 -4.17 -0.14 16.54
N ARG A 118 -4.37 -0.99 17.55
CA ARG A 118 -5.60 -1.12 18.33
C ARG A 118 -5.29 -1.15 19.82
N PHE A 119 -5.94 -0.26 20.58
CA PHE A 119 -5.99 -0.38 22.02
C PHE A 119 -7.16 -1.28 22.45
N GLN A 120 -6.92 -2.07 23.48
CA GLN A 120 -7.95 -2.87 24.14
C GLN A 120 -7.60 -2.97 25.62
N ASN A 121 -8.48 -2.51 26.48
CA ASN A 121 -8.22 -2.37 27.92
C ASN A 121 -6.90 -1.64 28.19
N HIS A 122 -5.91 -2.30 28.78
CA HIS A 122 -4.57 -1.79 29.11
C HIS A 122 -3.49 -2.21 28.11
N THR A 123 -3.88 -2.62 26.91
CA THR A 123 -2.98 -3.27 25.96
C THR A 123 -3.02 -2.59 24.60
N LEU A 124 -1.87 -2.46 23.98
CA LEU A 124 -1.70 -2.03 22.61
C LEU A 124 -1.37 -3.22 21.73
N TYR A 125 -2.20 -3.46 20.77
CA TYR A 125 -2.04 -4.47 19.75
C TYR A 125 -1.79 -3.83 18.38
N GLU A 126 -1.18 -4.61 17.54
CA GLU A 126 -1.00 -4.32 16.14
C GLU A 126 -1.79 -5.33 15.30
N TYR A 127 -2.51 -4.84 14.28
CA TYR A 127 -3.18 -5.73 13.34
C TYR A 127 -2.17 -6.44 12.44
N LEU A 128 -2.44 -7.71 12.19
CA LEU A 128 -1.74 -8.51 11.20
C LEU A 128 -2.42 -8.39 9.84
N TYR A 129 -1.61 -8.43 8.80
CA TYR A 129 -2.03 -8.33 7.40
C TYR A 129 -1.52 -9.51 6.60
N ASN A 130 -2.39 -10.11 5.81
CA ASN A 130 -1.97 -11.00 4.75
C ASN A 130 -1.50 -10.14 3.57
N VAL A 131 -0.23 -10.28 3.23
CA VAL A 131 0.36 -9.67 2.04
C VAL A 131 0.29 -10.70 0.92
N ALA A 132 -0.16 -10.31 -0.26
CA ALA A 132 -0.35 -11.23 -1.37
C ALA A 132 -0.04 -10.57 -2.72
N ASP A 133 0.41 -11.36 -3.67
CA ASP A 133 0.31 -11.02 -5.08
C ASP A 133 -1.11 -11.29 -5.54
N SER A 134 -1.71 -10.32 -6.20
CA SER A 134 -3.09 -10.39 -6.66
C SER A 134 -3.23 -9.95 -8.10
N ILE A 135 -4.06 -10.66 -8.84
CA ILE A 135 -4.49 -10.35 -10.20
C ILE A 135 -5.99 -10.07 -10.23
N GLY A 136 -6.48 -9.63 -11.37
CA GLY A 136 -7.90 -9.36 -11.58
C GLY A 136 -8.44 -9.85 -12.89
N SER A 137 -9.78 -9.89 -12.99
CA SER A 137 -10.43 -9.96 -14.27
C SER A 137 -10.34 -8.61 -14.96
N GLY A 138 -10.20 -8.59 -16.28
CA GLY A 138 -10.04 -7.35 -17.01
C GLY A 138 -10.49 -7.43 -18.45
N VAL A 139 -10.44 -6.28 -19.08
CA VAL A 139 -10.66 -6.10 -20.51
C VAL A 139 -9.69 -5.08 -21.06
N ASP A 140 -9.27 -5.24 -22.31
CA ASP A 140 -8.59 -4.20 -23.07
C ASP A 140 -9.16 -4.06 -24.48
N GLY A 141 -8.95 -2.91 -25.07
CA GLY A 141 -9.25 -2.67 -26.48
C GLY A 141 -8.32 -1.63 -27.07
N GLU A 142 -7.99 -1.80 -28.34
CA GLU A 142 -7.14 -0.88 -29.07
C GLU A 142 -7.63 -0.74 -30.51
N VAL A 143 -7.51 0.47 -31.05
CA VAL A 143 -7.74 0.78 -32.46
C VAL A 143 -6.46 1.35 -33.04
N GLY A 144 -6.08 0.87 -34.21
CA GLY A 144 -4.90 1.33 -34.94
C GLY A 144 -5.22 1.74 -36.36
N TYR A 145 -4.41 2.66 -36.89
CA TYR A 145 -4.46 3.11 -38.26
C TYR A 145 -3.09 3.07 -38.90
N LYS A 146 -2.97 2.43 -40.09
CA LYS A 146 -1.76 2.36 -40.89
C LYS A 146 -1.70 3.53 -41.85
N LEU A 147 -0.68 4.35 -41.70
CA LEU A 147 -0.38 5.52 -42.56
C LEU A 147 0.40 5.06 -43.78
N SER A 148 -0.30 4.79 -44.89
CA SER A 148 0.30 4.29 -46.13
C SER A 148 1.38 5.22 -46.69
N ASN A 149 1.18 6.53 -46.54
CA ASN A 149 2.12 7.57 -47.02
C ASN A 149 3.42 7.64 -46.17
N LEU A 150 3.49 6.98 -45.04
CA LEU A 150 4.62 6.96 -44.10
C LEU A 150 5.15 5.53 -43.91
N TYR A 151 5.44 4.81 -44.96
CA TYR A 151 6.00 3.45 -44.95
C TYR A 151 5.17 2.48 -44.05
N ASN A 152 3.82 2.63 -44.04
CA ASN A 152 2.90 1.83 -43.22
C ASN A 152 3.16 1.93 -41.71
N VAL A 153 3.62 3.06 -41.23
CA VAL A 153 3.65 3.36 -39.80
C VAL A 153 2.21 3.22 -39.25
N ARG A 154 2.05 2.42 -38.21
CA ARG A 154 0.79 2.26 -37.53
C ARG A 154 0.75 3.15 -36.30
N ALA A 155 -0.19 4.09 -36.21
CA ALA A 155 -0.53 4.80 -34.99
C ALA A 155 -1.69 4.05 -34.30
N PHE A 156 -1.67 3.99 -32.97
CA PHE A 156 -2.73 3.32 -32.21
C PHE A 156 -3.08 4.04 -30.92
N VAL A 157 -4.30 3.82 -30.47
CA VAL A 157 -4.81 4.27 -29.18
C VAL A 157 -5.70 3.16 -28.60
N GLY A 158 -5.66 3.01 -27.28
CA GLY A 158 -6.43 2.00 -26.60
C GLY A 158 -6.65 2.31 -25.12
N GLY A 159 -7.37 1.41 -24.49
CA GLY A 159 -7.61 1.48 -23.04
C GLY A 159 -7.74 0.09 -22.43
N TYR A 160 -7.60 0.03 -21.13
CA TYR A 160 -7.72 -1.22 -20.38
C TYR A 160 -8.32 -0.99 -18.99
N HIS A 161 -9.00 -2.02 -18.50
CA HIS A 161 -9.55 -2.06 -17.15
C HIS A 161 -9.27 -3.43 -16.51
N PHE A 162 -8.76 -3.43 -15.27
CA PHE A 162 -8.58 -4.64 -14.47
C PHE A 162 -9.13 -4.42 -13.06
N ASN A 163 -9.93 -5.37 -12.57
CA ASN A 163 -10.47 -5.37 -11.22
C ASN A 163 -9.64 -6.32 -10.34
N ILE A 164 -8.62 -5.77 -9.67
CA ILE A 164 -7.64 -6.54 -8.88
C ILE A 164 -8.28 -7.02 -7.56
N ALA A 165 -8.09 -8.29 -7.25
CA ALA A 165 -8.59 -8.84 -5.98
C ALA A 165 -7.88 -8.18 -4.79
N HIS A 166 -8.67 -7.71 -3.81
CA HIS A 166 -8.17 -7.03 -2.60
C HIS A 166 -7.28 -5.80 -2.87
N GLY A 167 -7.32 -5.26 -4.08
CA GLY A 167 -6.54 -4.11 -4.50
C GLY A 167 -7.37 -3.07 -5.24
N PRO A 168 -6.74 -2.00 -5.72
CA PRO A 168 -7.39 -0.99 -6.53
C PRO A 168 -7.73 -1.55 -7.91
N SER A 169 -8.84 -1.12 -8.51
CA SER A 169 -9.07 -1.32 -9.93
C SER A 169 -8.06 -0.51 -10.74
N ILE A 170 -7.56 -1.07 -11.83
CA ILE A 170 -6.65 -0.39 -12.76
C ILE A 170 -7.46 0.09 -13.95
N ASN A 171 -7.44 1.38 -14.23
CA ASN A 171 -8.02 1.98 -15.41
C ASN A 171 -6.92 2.70 -16.17
N GLY A 172 -6.62 2.28 -17.38
CA GLY A 172 -5.53 2.81 -18.15
C GLY A 172 -5.90 3.18 -19.57
N VAL A 173 -5.12 4.11 -20.10
CA VAL A 173 -5.13 4.49 -21.52
C VAL A 173 -3.74 4.32 -22.09
N GLN A 174 -3.65 4.10 -23.39
CA GLN A 174 -2.38 3.95 -24.06
C GLN A 174 -2.44 4.52 -25.48
N ALA A 175 -1.30 4.93 -25.99
CA ALA A 175 -1.11 5.33 -27.37
C ALA A 175 0.31 4.97 -27.83
N GLY A 176 0.51 4.93 -29.13
CA GLY A 176 1.85 4.67 -29.65
C GLY A 176 1.93 4.51 -31.15
N PHE A 177 3.11 4.07 -31.58
CA PHE A 177 3.44 3.86 -32.97
C PHE A 177 4.15 2.52 -33.17
N GLU A 178 3.83 1.82 -34.26
CA GLU A 178 4.62 0.72 -34.79
C GLU A 178 5.25 1.19 -36.09
N ILE A 179 6.59 1.23 -36.14
CA ILE A 179 7.38 1.78 -37.23
C ILE A 179 8.13 0.63 -37.90
N PRO A 180 7.72 0.15 -39.09
CA PRO A 180 8.48 -0.84 -39.83
C PRO A 180 9.80 -0.21 -40.32
N LEU A 181 10.93 -0.69 -39.77
CA LEU A 181 12.26 -0.24 -40.20
C LEU A 181 12.71 -0.96 -41.48
N ASN A 182 12.28 -2.21 -41.62
CA ASN A 182 12.43 -3.00 -42.86
C ASN A 182 11.40 -4.16 -42.81
N LYS A 183 11.50 -5.10 -43.79
CA LYS A 183 10.55 -6.22 -43.92
C LYS A 183 10.51 -7.16 -42.73
N ARG A 184 11.51 -7.13 -41.84
CA ARG A 184 11.63 -8.05 -40.70
C ARG A 184 11.68 -7.32 -39.36
N LEU A 185 12.02 -6.05 -39.37
CA LEU A 185 12.31 -5.28 -38.15
C LEU A 185 11.28 -4.17 -37.98
N THR A 186 10.63 -4.13 -36.83
CA THR A 186 9.66 -3.10 -36.44
C THR A 186 10.04 -2.53 -35.07
N LEU A 187 10.11 -1.20 -35.00
CA LEU A 187 10.21 -0.48 -33.73
C LEU A 187 8.78 -0.15 -33.24
N ILE A 188 8.48 -0.48 -32.01
CA ILE A 188 7.22 -0.14 -31.34
C ILE A 188 7.54 0.80 -30.21
N VAL A 189 6.91 1.97 -30.21
CA VAL A 189 6.95 2.93 -29.11
C VAL A 189 5.55 3.05 -28.55
N ARG A 190 5.40 2.83 -27.26
CA ARG A 190 4.11 2.87 -26.56
C ARG A 190 4.25 3.69 -25.30
N ASP A 191 3.29 4.53 -25.05
CA ASP A 191 3.09 5.24 -23.79
C ASP A 191 1.75 4.83 -23.18
N ALA A 192 1.75 4.51 -21.91
CA ALA A 192 0.57 4.10 -21.18
C ALA A 192 0.50 4.82 -19.83
N TYR A 193 -0.70 5.15 -19.42
CA TYR A 193 -0.96 5.77 -18.12
C TYR A 193 -2.10 5.08 -17.40
N ASP A 194 -1.90 4.74 -16.13
CA ASP A 194 -2.95 4.36 -15.20
C ASP A 194 -2.66 4.88 -13.78
N GLN A 195 -3.66 4.80 -12.90
CA GLN A 195 -3.54 5.34 -11.54
C GLN A 195 -2.67 4.50 -10.60
N VAL A 196 -2.24 3.30 -10.99
CA VAL A 196 -1.43 2.37 -10.18
C VAL A 196 0.02 2.38 -10.64
N GLN A 197 0.26 2.24 -11.94
CA GLN A 197 1.59 2.18 -12.53
C GLN A 197 2.09 3.57 -13.00
N HIS A 198 1.19 4.56 -13.04
CA HIS A 198 1.44 5.90 -13.57
C HIS A 198 1.89 5.88 -15.02
N ASN A 199 2.76 6.79 -15.42
CA ASN A 199 3.24 6.87 -16.78
C ASN A 199 4.30 5.80 -17.07
N THR A 200 4.09 5.02 -18.14
CA THR A 200 4.99 3.94 -18.57
C THR A 200 5.32 4.08 -20.05
N LEU A 201 6.53 4.52 -20.33
CA LEU A 201 7.06 4.58 -21.71
C LEU A 201 7.81 3.29 -22.01
N MET A 202 7.46 2.64 -23.12
CA MET A 202 8.05 1.38 -23.55
C MET A 202 8.52 1.47 -25.00
N GLY A 203 9.75 1.03 -25.25
CA GLY A 203 10.30 0.79 -26.56
C GLY A 203 10.51 -0.71 -26.79
N THR A 204 10.02 -1.25 -27.91
CA THR A 204 10.20 -2.66 -28.25
C THR A 204 10.73 -2.77 -29.68
N LEU A 205 11.76 -3.59 -29.85
CA LEU A 205 12.27 -3.97 -31.15
C LEU A 205 11.77 -5.38 -31.48
N ARG A 206 10.90 -5.49 -32.49
CA ARG A 206 10.34 -6.76 -32.94
C ARG A 206 11.02 -7.24 -34.22
N VAL A 207 11.55 -8.47 -34.18
CA VAL A 207 12.09 -9.17 -35.36
C VAL A 207 11.09 -10.24 -35.77
N THR A 208 10.69 -10.26 -37.05
CA THR A 208 9.72 -11.22 -37.59
C THR A 208 10.44 -12.16 -38.57
N PHE A 209 10.25 -13.47 -38.35
CA PHE A 209 10.75 -14.53 -39.23
C PHE A 209 9.56 -15.19 -39.96
N GLY A 210 9.84 -15.84 -41.10
CA GLY A 210 8.81 -16.49 -41.89
C GLY A 210 8.19 -15.56 -42.94
N GLN A 211 6.85 -15.53 -43.01
CA GLN A 211 6.17 -14.67 -43.97
C GLN A 211 6.40 -13.19 -43.61
N GLN A 212 6.98 -12.44 -44.53
CA GLN A 212 7.36 -11.04 -44.28
C GLN A 212 6.11 -10.16 -44.28
N ALA A 213 5.95 -9.32 -43.25
CA ALA A 213 5.01 -8.23 -43.31
C ALA A 213 5.37 -7.34 -44.55
N PRO A 214 4.46 -7.08 -45.47
CA PRO A 214 4.75 -6.24 -46.62
C PRO A 214 5.08 -4.84 -46.16
N VAL A 215 6.18 -4.28 -46.64
CA VAL A 215 6.56 -2.87 -46.42
C VAL A 215 5.53 -1.93 -47.06
N HIS A 216 4.90 -2.40 -48.14
CA HIS A 216 3.77 -1.76 -48.79
C HIS A 216 2.57 -2.70 -48.70
N ILE A 217 1.46 -2.23 -48.18
CA ILE A 217 0.18 -2.93 -48.22
C ILE A 217 -0.40 -2.70 -49.61
N ASP A 218 -0.64 -3.79 -50.34
CA ASP A 218 -1.51 -3.75 -51.48
C ASP A 218 -2.94 -3.57 -50.97
N GLU A 219 -3.50 -2.38 -51.16
CA GLU A 219 -4.87 -2.03 -50.70
C GLU A 219 -5.94 -2.97 -51.24
N PHE A 220 -5.64 -3.70 -52.28
CA PHE A 220 -6.55 -4.68 -52.90
C PHE A 220 -6.40 -6.11 -52.33
N ASN A 221 -5.35 -6.36 -51.49
CA ASN A 221 -5.07 -7.69 -50.98
C ASN A 221 -5.00 -7.74 -49.46
N ILE A 222 -6.15 -7.60 -48.83
CA ILE A 222 -6.32 -7.71 -47.35
C ILE A 222 -5.79 -9.03 -46.77
N ARG A 223 -5.70 -10.10 -47.59
CA ARG A 223 -5.22 -11.42 -47.15
C ARG A 223 -3.80 -11.41 -46.65
N GLN A 224 -2.99 -10.42 -47.06
CA GLN A 224 -1.64 -10.24 -46.52
C GLN A 224 -1.61 -10.01 -45.02
N ARG A 225 -2.72 -9.53 -44.44
CA ARG A 225 -2.87 -9.30 -42.99
C ARG A 225 -3.36 -10.52 -42.20
N MET A 226 -3.66 -11.64 -42.85
CA MET A 226 -4.17 -12.81 -42.14
C MET A 226 -3.19 -13.42 -41.14
N LEU A 227 -1.90 -13.16 -41.30
CA LEU A 227 -0.83 -13.59 -40.40
C LEU A 227 -0.23 -12.42 -39.57
N ASP A 228 -0.92 -11.26 -39.51
CA ASP A 228 -0.53 -10.20 -38.59
C ASP A 228 -0.53 -10.77 -37.14
N PRO A 229 0.44 -10.38 -36.28
CA PRO A 229 0.49 -10.84 -34.90
C PRO A 229 -0.81 -10.54 -34.13
N ILE A 230 -1.17 -11.41 -33.21
CA ILE A 230 -2.28 -11.16 -32.28
C ILE A 230 -1.88 -10.04 -31.33
N ARG A 231 -2.74 -9.02 -31.23
CA ARG A 231 -2.50 -7.88 -30.33
C ARG A 231 -3.24 -8.07 -29.03
N ARG A 232 -2.49 -8.32 -27.96
CA ARG A 232 -3.00 -8.36 -26.60
C ARG A 232 -2.29 -7.29 -25.80
N ASN A 233 -3.03 -6.33 -25.29
CA ASN A 233 -2.49 -5.37 -24.36
C ASN A 233 -2.71 -5.87 -22.95
N LEU A 234 -1.68 -6.35 -22.36
CA LEU A 234 -1.75 -7.06 -21.10
C LEU A 234 -1.79 -6.12 -19.89
N GLY A 235 -1.74 -4.77 -20.07
CA GLY A 235 -1.74 -3.80 -18.96
C GLY A 235 -0.63 -4.02 -17.93
N ALA A 236 0.36 -4.83 -18.28
CA ALA A 236 1.32 -5.41 -17.33
C ALA A 236 2.78 -5.02 -17.66
N TYR A 237 2.96 -3.80 -18.12
CA TYR A 237 4.28 -3.36 -18.62
C TYR A 237 5.34 -3.29 -17.53
N GLN A 238 4.93 -3.05 -16.28
CA GLN A 238 5.84 -2.93 -15.13
C GLN A 238 5.95 -4.20 -14.29
N THR A 239 5.21 -5.24 -14.62
CA THR A 239 5.20 -6.47 -13.83
C THR A 239 5.96 -7.63 -14.48
N GLY A 240 6.28 -7.52 -15.78
CA GLY A 240 6.92 -8.60 -16.56
C GLY A 240 6.01 -9.77 -16.90
N THR A 241 4.83 -9.85 -16.31
CA THR A 241 3.82 -10.91 -16.52
C THR A 241 2.89 -10.61 -17.69
N GLY A 242 2.01 -11.53 -18.02
CA GLY A 242 0.97 -11.37 -19.04
C GLY A 242 -0.25 -10.58 -18.59
N VAL A 243 -0.48 -10.44 -17.29
CA VAL A 243 -1.54 -9.63 -16.68
C VAL A 243 -0.97 -8.81 -15.53
N PRO A 244 -1.59 -7.68 -15.15
CA PRO A 244 -1.13 -6.90 -14.01
C PRO A 244 -1.14 -7.74 -12.73
N VAL A 245 0.01 -7.79 -12.04
CA VAL A 245 0.14 -8.37 -10.71
C VAL A 245 0.41 -7.24 -9.73
N VAL A 246 -0.43 -7.12 -8.71
CA VAL A 246 -0.35 -6.04 -7.71
C VAL A 246 -0.13 -6.65 -6.34
N LYS A 247 0.84 -6.12 -5.60
CA LYS A 247 1.03 -6.46 -4.18
C LYS A 247 -0.09 -5.84 -3.36
N THR A 248 -0.89 -6.66 -2.71
CA THR A 248 -2.05 -6.26 -1.92
C THR A 248 -1.86 -6.58 -0.45
N GLN A 249 -2.55 -5.83 0.40
CA GLN A 249 -2.50 -5.98 1.85
C GLN A 249 -3.93 -6.09 2.38
N GLN A 250 -4.27 -7.23 2.96
CA GLN A 250 -5.58 -7.47 3.54
C GLN A 250 -5.44 -7.64 5.05
N ARG A 251 -6.09 -6.76 5.82
CA ARG A 251 -6.11 -6.87 7.27
C ARG A 251 -6.84 -8.15 7.70
N LEU A 252 -6.23 -8.91 8.61
CA LEU A 252 -6.86 -10.06 9.26
C LEU A 252 -7.66 -9.55 10.45
N ASN A 253 -8.98 -9.79 10.47
CA ASN A 253 -9.88 -9.14 11.42
C ASN A 253 -9.61 -9.52 12.89
N GLU A 254 -9.14 -10.73 13.17
CA GLU A 254 -8.94 -11.25 14.51
C GLU A 254 -7.47 -11.50 14.88
N ALA A 255 -6.58 -11.50 13.89
CA ALA A 255 -5.16 -11.71 14.14
C ALA A 255 -4.49 -10.41 14.53
N GLN A 256 -3.89 -10.38 15.71
CA GLN A 256 -3.17 -9.22 16.23
C GLN A 256 -1.93 -9.68 17.00
N SER A 257 -0.91 -8.85 16.96
CA SER A 257 0.35 -9.02 17.66
C SER A 257 0.40 -8.05 18.83
N LEU A 258 0.84 -8.52 19.99
CA LEU A 258 1.02 -7.69 21.18
C LEU A 258 2.24 -6.77 20.99
N ILE A 259 2.04 -5.45 21.08
CA ILE A 259 3.15 -4.50 21.11
C ILE A 259 3.59 -4.23 22.55
N THR A 260 2.64 -3.84 23.39
CA THR A 260 2.91 -3.54 24.79
C THR A 260 1.61 -3.65 25.61
N ASN A 261 1.78 -3.98 26.85
CA ASN A 261 0.73 -3.99 27.86
C ASN A 261 1.02 -2.92 28.92
N ASN A 262 0.24 -2.94 29.98
CA ASN A 262 0.41 -2.06 31.13
C ASN A 262 0.29 -0.56 30.79
N ILE A 263 -0.68 -0.23 29.92
CA ILE A 263 -1.04 1.14 29.57
C ILE A 263 -2.29 1.54 30.31
N TRP A 264 -2.24 2.66 31.03
CA TRP A 264 -3.35 3.19 31.82
C TRP A 264 -3.72 4.57 31.25
N PHE A 265 -5.00 4.79 31.00
CA PHE A 265 -5.47 5.95 30.23
C PHE A 265 -6.11 6.99 31.15
N PHE A 266 -5.68 8.25 30.98
CA PHE A 266 -6.20 9.40 31.69
C PHE A 266 -6.78 10.43 30.70
N SER A 267 -8.01 10.86 30.97
CA SER A 267 -8.73 11.86 30.18
C SER A 267 -9.36 12.88 31.14
N GLU A 268 -9.24 14.17 30.84
CA GLU A 268 -9.81 15.25 31.65
C GLU A 268 -11.28 14.99 32.05
N ASN A 269 -12.05 14.37 31.16
CA ASN A 269 -13.46 14.04 31.38
C ASN A 269 -13.67 12.55 31.78
N GLY A 270 -12.63 11.89 32.25
CA GLY A 270 -12.72 10.48 32.65
C GLY A 270 -13.36 10.28 34.01
N GLN A 271 -13.47 9.02 34.44
CA GLN A 271 -14.02 8.66 35.73
C GLN A 271 -12.99 8.69 36.86
N ALA A 272 -13.43 8.84 38.09
CA ALA A 272 -12.51 8.72 39.22
C ALA A 272 -11.93 7.29 39.29
N PHE A 273 -10.67 7.20 39.74
CA PHE A 273 -10.06 5.91 40.04
C PHE A 273 -10.80 5.26 41.22
N ASP A 274 -11.23 4.02 41.04
CA ASP A 274 -11.92 3.23 42.08
C ASP A 274 -11.08 1.97 42.43
N ALA A 275 -10.49 1.94 43.61
CA ALA A 275 -9.66 0.81 44.05
C ALA A 275 -10.38 -0.56 44.00
N ALA A 276 -11.69 -0.57 44.16
CA ALA A 276 -12.47 -1.80 44.10
C ALA A 276 -12.66 -2.36 42.69
N ASN A 277 -12.53 -1.51 41.65
CA ASN A 277 -12.69 -1.90 40.25
C ASN A 277 -11.43 -2.57 39.67
N GLY A 278 -10.27 -2.51 40.35
CA GLY A 278 -9.04 -3.15 39.92
C GLY A 278 -8.64 -2.79 38.48
N PHE A 279 -8.43 -3.79 37.62
CA PHE A 279 -8.09 -3.60 36.21
C PHE A 279 -9.23 -3.05 35.34
N GLY A 280 -10.42 -2.79 35.86
CA GLY A 280 -11.48 -2.07 35.17
C GLY A 280 -11.27 -0.56 35.13
N ASN A 281 -10.34 -0.02 35.94
CA ASN A 281 -9.98 1.40 35.93
C ASN A 281 -9.09 1.78 34.74
N CYS A 282 -9.18 3.04 34.38
CA CYS A 282 -8.26 3.69 33.43
C CYS A 282 -8.00 2.88 32.15
N THR A 283 -9.01 2.19 31.65
CA THR A 283 -8.96 1.50 30.36
C THR A 283 -9.12 2.48 29.20
N ILE A 284 -8.84 2.06 27.97
CA ILE A 284 -9.06 2.91 26.78
C ILE A 284 -10.53 3.35 26.63
N ASP A 285 -11.46 2.46 26.96
CA ASP A 285 -12.91 2.72 26.84
C ASP A 285 -13.49 3.44 28.07
N ASN A 286 -12.77 3.41 29.19
CA ASN A 286 -13.15 4.04 30.46
C ASN A 286 -11.92 4.68 31.13
N PRO A 287 -11.37 5.78 30.56
CA PRO A 287 -10.19 6.45 31.10
C PRO A 287 -10.48 7.11 32.45
N CYS A 288 -9.46 7.22 33.31
CA CYS A 288 -9.54 7.95 34.56
C CYS A 288 -9.50 9.46 34.30
N GLY A 289 -10.32 10.23 35.06
CA GLY A 289 -10.40 11.70 34.90
C GLY A 289 -9.45 12.46 35.80
N THR A 290 -9.18 11.93 36.98
CA THR A 290 -8.36 12.60 37.98
C THR A 290 -6.96 12.07 37.96
N PHE A 291 -5.98 12.92 37.66
CA PHE A 291 -4.55 12.60 37.79
C PHE A 291 -4.12 12.96 39.22
N SER A 292 -4.39 12.09 40.19
CA SER A 292 -4.13 12.29 41.60
C SER A 292 -3.12 11.28 42.15
N GLN A 293 -2.52 11.57 43.31
CA GLN A 293 -1.60 10.64 43.95
C GLN A 293 -2.28 9.29 44.20
N ALA A 294 -3.52 9.27 44.65
CA ALA A 294 -4.25 8.03 44.88
C ALA A 294 -4.43 7.19 43.61
N ALA A 295 -4.61 7.84 42.45
CA ALA A 295 -4.70 7.12 41.16
C ALA A 295 -3.33 6.59 40.74
N ILE A 296 -2.26 7.38 40.86
CA ILE A 296 -0.88 6.98 40.58
C ILE A 296 -0.46 5.77 41.40
N ASP A 297 -0.68 5.82 42.70
CA ASP A 297 -0.35 4.73 43.64
C ASP A 297 -1.24 3.51 43.46
N GLY A 298 -2.53 3.74 43.21
CA GLY A 298 -3.47 2.66 42.91
C GLY A 298 -3.16 1.89 41.66
N VAL A 299 -2.74 2.59 40.59
CA VAL A 299 -2.26 1.95 39.37
C VAL A 299 -0.98 1.16 39.62
N ASP A 300 -0.03 1.70 40.40
CA ASP A 300 1.23 1.02 40.72
C ASP A 300 0.99 -0.26 41.56
N ALA A 301 0.08 -0.19 42.51
CA ALA A 301 -0.29 -1.34 43.33
C ALA A 301 -0.91 -2.48 42.49
N LEU A 302 -1.67 -2.16 41.43
CA LEU A 302 -2.22 -3.13 40.48
C LEU A 302 -1.19 -3.61 39.45
N SER A 303 -0.37 -2.72 38.97
CA SER A 303 0.57 -3.02 37.89
C SER A 303 1.80 -2.12 37.96
N PRO A 304 2.89 -2.57 38.59
CA PRO A 304 4.14 -1.84 38.67
C PRO A 304 4.70 -1.49 37.27
N ASN A 305 5.46 -0.41 37.19
CA ASN A 305 6.04 0.11 35.95
C ASN A 305 4.99 0.49 34.88
N ALA A 306 3.82 0.95 35.29
CA ALA A 306 2.74 1.34 34.41
C ALA A 306 3.10 2.51 33.48
N ARG A 307 2.52 2.47 32.27
CA ARG A 307 2.56 3.58 31.32
C ARG A 307 1.27 4.38 31.40
N LEU A 308 1.34 5.56 32.00
CA LEU A 308 0.20 6.47 32.15
C LEU A 308 0.09 7.32 30.90
N PHE A 309 -0.88 7.02 30.03
CA PHE A 309 -1.18 7.81 28.85
C PHE A 309 -2.20 8.88 29.20
N VAL A 310 -1.78 10.12 29.07
CA VAL A 310 -2.58 11.30 29.43
C VAL A 310 -2.98 12.02 28.14
N ASN A 311 -4.28 12.17 27.87
CA ASN A 311 -4.72 12.87 26.67
C ASN A 311 -4.67 14.41 26.86
N THR A 312 -4.86 15.14 25.77
CA THR A 312 -4.95 16.61 25.80
C THR A 312 -6.03 17.05 26.79
N GLY A 313 -5.69 17.99 27.69
CA GLY A 313 -6.56 18.53 28.71
C GLY A 313 -5.77 19.15 29.88
N THR A 314 -6.48 19.63 30.90
CA THR A 314 -5.90 20.14 32.13
C THR A 314 -6.26 19.20 33.28
N TYR A 315 -5.25 18.78 34.01
CA TYR A 315 -5.37 17.82 35.12
C TYR A 315 -4.99 18.50 36.41
N ASP A 316 -6.01 18.90 37.14
CA ASP A 316 -5.83 19.53 38.46
C ASP A 316 -5.68 18.42 39.52
N ASN A 317 -4.64 18.54 40.36
CA ASN A 317 -4.54 17.69 41.53
C ASN A 317 -5.59 18.13 42.57
N PRO A 318 -6.49 17.25 43.05
CA PRO A 318 -7.48 17.58 44.03
C PRO A 318 -6.87 18.12 45.35
N ALA A 319 -5.63 17.71 45.66
CA ALA A 319 -4.83 18.21 46.76
C ALA A 319 -3.79 19.20 46.29
N GLN A 320 -4.24 20.30 45.66
CA GLN A 320 -3.35 21.30 45.07
C GLN A 320 -2.26 21.77 46.09
N GLY A 321 -1.04 21.90 45.57
CA GLY A 321 0.12 22.33 46.33
C GLY A 321 0.80 21.24 47.16
N THR A 322 0.35 19.99 47.07
CA THR A 322 1.04 18.84 47.68
C THR A 322 2.03 18.13 46.77
N GLY A 323 1.94 18.44 45.49
CA GLY A 323 2.70 17.75 44.44
C GLY A 323 2.20 16.34 44.16
N LEU A 324 2.61 15.81 43.02
CA LEU A 324 2.37 14.44 42.61
C LEU A 324 3.70 13.71 42.51
N ALA A 325 3.82 12.50 43.02
CA ALA A 325 5.03 11.69 42.94
C ALA A 325 4.77 10.44 42.08
N LEU A 326 5.62 10.21 41.09
CA LEU A 326 5.60 8.95 40.35
C LEU A 326 6.29 7.85 41.13
N ASN A 327 5.72 6.65 41.11
CA ASN A 327 6.38 5.47 41.62
C ASN A 327 7.51 5.04 40.70
N ALA A 328 8.51 4.32 41.23
CA ALA A 328 9.67 3.89 40.48
C ALA A 328 9.25 3.06 39.24
N GLY A 329 9.81 3.37 38.08
CA GLY A 329 9.51 2.68 36.81
C GLY A 329 8.25 3.15 36.09
N GLN A 330 7.38 3.95 36.72
CA GLN A 330 6.21 4.51 36.03
C GLN A 330 6.63 5.50 34.93
N SER A 331 5.82 5.58 33.90
CA SER A 331 5.99 6.52 32.79
C SER A 331 4.74 7.38 32.61
N VAL A 332 4.89 8.66 32.31
CA VAL A 332 3.78 9.56 31.96
C VAL A 332 4.00 10.11 30.55
N ILE A 333 3.05 9.86 29.65
CA ILE A 333 3.20 10.18 28.23
C ILE A 333 1.97 10.94 27.74
N GLY A 334 2.18 12.19 27.34
CA GLY A 334 1.16 13.03 26.73
C GLY A 334 0.76 12.52 25.34
N ARG A 335 -0.54 12.36 25.13
CA ARG A 335 -1.13 11.79 23.92
C ARG A 335 -2.22 12.72 23.36
N THR A 336 -2.58 12.51 22.11
CA THR A 336 -3.77 13.15 21.51
C THR A 336 -5.04 12.64 22.16
N ASN A 337 -6.19 13.31 21.94
CA ASN A 337 -7.48 12.97 22.56
C ASN A 337 -7.92 11.52 22.39
N ASN A 338 -7.48 10.85 21.32
CA ASN A 338 -7.76 9.44 21.07
C ASN A 338 -6.60 8.51 21.47
N PHE A 339 -5.61 9.00 22.18
CA PHE A 339 -4.41 8.30 22.65
C PHE A 339 -3.48 7.71 21.56
N ARG A 340 -3.84 7.81 20.28
CA ARG A 340 -3.12 7.12 19.19
C ARG A 340 -1.78 7.75 18.80
N ARG A 341 -1.61 9.05 19.05
CA ARG A 341 -0.39 9.80 18.71
C ARG A 341 0.18 10.52 19.90
N ALA A 342 1.47 10.82 19.88
CA ALA A 342 2.09 11.73 20.82
C ALA A 342 1.42 13.11 20.72
N ALA A 343 1.23 13.80 21.83
CA ALA A 343 0.77 15.17 21.84
C ALA A 343 1.82 16.08 21.18
N SER A 344 1.35 17.02 20.34
CA SER A 344 2.21 18.10 19.79
C SER A 344 2.45 19.19 20.81
N ALA A 345 3.38 20.10 20.52
CA ALA A 345 3.72 21.22 21.41
C ALA A 345 2.48 22.02 21.87
N ASP A 346 1.50 22.23 20.97
CA ASP A 346 0.30 23.03 21.24
C ASP A 346 -0.79 22.27 21.99
N ASN A 347 -0.74 20.94 21.97
CA ASN A 347 -1.79 20.04 22.52
C ASN A 347 -1.26 19.15 23.64
N ARG A 348 -0.15 19.52 24.28
CA ARG A 348 0.36 18.79 25.45
C ARG A 348 -0.64 18.86 26.60
N PRO A 349 -0.99 17.72 27.25
CA PRO A 349 -1.74 17.78 28.49
C PRO A 349 -1.00 18.60 29.55
N LEU A 350 -1.75 19.37 30.31
CA LEU A 350 -1.25 20.17 31.39
C LEU A 350 -1.54 19.47 32.72
N ILE A 351 -0.48 19.10 33.44
CA ILE A 351 -0.56 18.69 34.84
C ILE A 351 -0.36 19.95 35.69
N ASN A 352 -1.42 20.32 36.40
CA ASN A 352 -1.46 21.59 37.15
C ASN A 352 -1.09 21.35 38.62
N ASP A 353 0.06 20.79 38.84
CA ASP A 353 0.78 20.63 40.10
C ASP A 353 2.24 20.26 39.80
N SER A 354 3.13 20.27 40.79
CA SER A 354 4.49 19.75 40.62
C SER A 354 4.50 18.24 40.47
N LEU A 355 5.40 17.72 39.63
CA LEU A 355 5.59 16.32 39.42
C LEU A 355 6.97 15.87 39.91
N THR A 356 6.98 15.03 40.95
CA THR A 356 8.20 14.46 41.51
C THR A 356 8.52 13.14 40.79
N LEU A 357 9.75 13.06 40.31
CA LEU A 357 10.31 11.89 39.64
C LEU A 357 11.19 11.10 40.60
N THR A 358 11.00 9.79 40.62
CA THR A 358 11.82 8.86 41.40
C THR A 358 12.79 8.10 40.47
N SER A 359 13.02 6.82 40.66
CA SER A 359 13.93 6.06 39.81
C SER A 359 13.26 5.45 38.60
N ASN A 360 13.97 5.39 37.48
CA ASN A 360 13.51 4.76 36.22
C ASN A 360 12.21 5.36 35.65
N ASN A 361 11.92 6.62 35.88
CA ASN A 361 10.76 7.28 35.31
C ASN A 361 11.05 7.77 33.88
N PHE A 362 10.03 7.70 33.03
CA PHE A 362 10.03 8.30 31.71
C PHE A 362 8.84 9.25 31.58
N ILE A 363 9.09 10.53 31.28
CA ILE A 363 8.03 11.50 30.98
C ILE A 363 8.22 12.09 29.60
N ALA A 364 7.13 12.24 28.85
CA ALA A 364 7.20 12.79 27.51
C ALA A 364 5.93 13.55 27.12
N ASN A 365 6.09 14.60 26.31
CA ASN A 365 5.02 15.36 25.67
C ASN A 365 4.01 15.96 26.64
N LEU A 366 4.45 16.51 27.77
CA LEU A 366 3.64 17.09 28.83
C LEU A 366 3.92 18.58 29.00
N ARG A 367 3.00 19.25 29.65
CA ARG A 367 3.22 20.54 30.34
C ARG A 367 2.97 20.33 31.84
N VAL A 368 3.84 20.85 32.68
CA VAL A 368 3.73 20.73 34.13
C VAL A 368 3.82 22.13 34.74
N ASN A 369 2.80 22.53 35.47
CA ASN A 369 2.75 23.80 36.18
C ASN A 369 2.90 23.54 37.69
N GLY A 370 4.09 23.72 38.20
CA GLY A 370 4.33 23.55 39.64
C GLY A 370 3.62 24.60 40.46
N GLN A 371 2.88 24.15 41.46
CA GLN A 371 2.22 24.96 42.47
C GLN A 371 2.72 24.62 43.89
N THR A 372 3.54 23.61 44.02
CA THR A 372 4.07 23.13 45.30
C THR A 372 5.25 23.97 45.75
N VAL A 373 5.27 24.35 47.01
CA VAL A 373 6.38 25.00 47.64
C VAL A 373 7.19 23.95 48.43
N ASP A 374 8.33 23.54 47.90
CA ASP A 374 9.29 22.74 48.63
C ASP A 374 10.41 23.65 49.09
N ASN A 375 10.61 23.77 50.42
CA ASN A 375 11.60 24.64 51.05
C ASN A 375 11.61 26.10 50.54
N GLY A 376 10.44 26.63 50.15
CA GLY A 376 10.31 28.00 49.65
C GLY A 376 10.58 28.15 48.14
N VAL A 377 10.83 27.05 47.43
CA VAL A 377 11.03 27.04 45.97
C VAL A 377 9.82 26.37 45.26
N LEU A 378 9.29 27.03 44.25
CA LEU A 378 8.29 26.49 43.39
C LEU A 378 8.90 25.78 42.21
N SER A 379 8.60 24.53 42.02
CA SER A 379 9.17 23.72 40.95
C SER A 379 8.08 22.99 40.15
N GLY A 380 8.17 22.95 38.84
CA GLY A 380 7.30 22.15 37.97
C GLY A 380 7.68 20.68 38.02
N LEU A 381 8.96 20.39 37.88
CA LEU A 381 9.51 19.04 38.01
C LEU A 381 10.50 18.97 39.16
N VAL A 382 10.38 17.94 39.99
CA VAL A 382 11.28 17.67 41.13
C VAL A 382 11.89 16.29 40.97
N ILE A 383 13.17 16.15 41.22
CA ILE A 383 13.80 14.83 41.32
C ILE A 383 13.93 14.49 42.81
N ALA A 384 13.35 13.36 43.20
CA ALA A 384 13.34 12.94 44.58
C ALA A 384 14.76 12.72 45.12
N PRO A 385 15.06 13.12 46.36
CA PRO A 385 16.33 12.80 47.01
C PRO A 385 16.59 11.30 47.04
N GLY A 386 17.77 10.84 46.59
CA GLY A 386 18.09 9.42 46.52
C GLY A 386 17.51 8.66 45.30
N ALA A 387 16.88 9.37 44.36
CA ALA A 387 16.51 8.77 43.08
C ALA A 387 17.77 8.23 42.37
N SER A 388 17.78 6.91 42.14
CA SER A 388 18.88 6.29 41.38
C SER A 388 18.55 6.35 39.90
N SER A 389 19.52 6.62 39.08
CA SER A 389 19.64 6.60 37.61
C SER A 389 18.38 6.33 36.74
N ASN A 390 18.48 6.71 35.45
CA ASN A 390 17.51 6.45 34.34
C ASN A 390 16.21 7.27 34.38
N ILE A 391 16.24 8.52 34.81
CA ILE A 391 15.12 9.45 34.58
C ILE A 391 15.28 10.02 33.18
N VAL A 392 14.25 9.88 32.35
CA VAL A 392 14.21 10.40 30.98
C VAL A 392 13.08 11.41 30.83
N ILE A 393 13.43 12.63 30.46
CA ILE A 393 12.49 13.73 30.17
C ILE A 393 12.60 14.09 28.71
N ASN A 394 11.50 13.95 27.97
CA ASN A 394 11.47 14.18 26.52
C ASN A 394 10.32 15.12 26.15
N ASN A 395 10.61 16.15 25.35
CA ASN A 395 9.60 17.06 24.79
C ASN A 395 8.58 17.56 25.84
N THR A 396 9.03 17.87 27.06
CA THR A 396 8.22 18.27 28.20
C THR A 396 8.54 19.71 28.55
N GLN A 397 7.53 20.51 28.84
CA GLN A 397 7.65 21.87 29.32
C GLN A 397 7.26 21.90 30.79
N ALA A 398 8.16 22.34 31.64
CA ALA A 398 7.89 22.56 33.06
C ALA A 398 8.03 24.03 33.40
N GLN A 399 7.12 24.55 34.19
CA GLN A 399 7.18 25.93 34.70
C GLN A 399 6.67 25.97 36.14
N ALA A 400 7.16 26.92 36.91
CA ALA A 400 6.61 27.25 38.19
C ALA A 400 5.79 28.53 38.08
N ILE A 401 4.59 28.53 38.61
CA ILE A 401 3.70 29.69 38.59
C ILE A 401 3.52 30.21 39.99
N ALA A 402 4.19 31.33 40.29
CA ALA A 402 3.93 32.09 41.50
C ALA A 402 4.02 33.58 41.23
N SER A 403 3.19 34.33 41.89
CA SER A 403 3.15 35.76 41.77
C SER A 403 4.32 36.49 42.44
N ASN A 404 5.19 35.83 43.21
CA ASN A 404 6.29 36.43 43.96
C ASN A 404 7.49 35.50 44.27
N ALA A 405 7.85 34.57 43.42
CA ALA A 405 8.95 33.67 43.67
C ALA A 405 10.14 33.90 42.72
N THR A 406 11.38 33.67 43.22
CA THR A 406 12.60 33.58 42.44
C THR A 406 12.61 32.25 41.68
N TRP A 407 12.98 32.32 40.42
CA TRP A 407 12.94 31.18 39.47
C TRP A 407 14.17 30.32 39.57
N ASP A 408 13.98 29.02 39.80
CA ASP A 408 14.92 28.00 39.37
C ASP A 408 14.21 27.10 38.36
N ALA A 409 14.58 27.25 37.12
CA ALA A 409 14.13 26.36 36.06
C ALA A 409 15.13 25.21 35.95
N VAL A 410 14.79 24.07 36.48
CA VAL A 410 15.49 22.80 36.34
C VAL A 410 16.80 22.72 37.17
N ALA A 411 16.76 22.08 38.28
CA ALA A 411 17.92 21.42 38.86
C ALA A 411 18.01 19.96 38.40
#